data_3c8a68da27573eb9bd5fb7aa04c107eb
#
_entry.id   3c8a68da27573eb9bd5fb7aa04c107eb
#
_cell.length_a   1.000
_cell.length_b   1.000
_cell.length_c   1.000
_cell.angle_alpha   90.00
_cell.angle_beta   90.00
_cell.angle_gamma   90.00
#
_symmetry.space_group_name_H-M   'P 1'
#
loop_
_entity.id
_entity.type
_entity.pdbx_description
1 polymer ?
#
loop_
_entity_poly.entity_id
_entity_poly.type
_entity_poly.pdbx_seq_one_letter_code
_entity_poly.pdbx_strand_id
1 'polypeptide(L)'
;MALQSPGDPGRPSEPARTPLTVRARVAPRPEPPFDRIFDPVTQDLVADGPLARERFATRWSDTAALRALARSKPAPLPEPLAAELGDYHRRLGASARSLESLARLARGEAACTVAGQQPAPLGGPLYSLHKTATTVGLAAEVAARTGVPCVPLFWMHGEDSDFEEIRTATCAGPGLALRDLALPAGVHAAGGLVGAIPATPLEAIVGEALTTWEGLPGQAEAAALLRGSMGRARDLGEAFSALVLALFAEAGVVVVDPRLPAFRAAARPVLDRYLAQADALAGAARGAGAWLEQRIGRRPLSDAALESFVFALEDGARRKLSPAGALALPASAALSPSVALRPVVQDAVFPTVAMACGPGEIAYLAQLREVFEGLGVAAACPVPRLGATWLPPAAVALAAAAAADPWEVVAGADAVLRRLSEQSVPAGARGDLERARAGALAGLERFADSAREVDASLPQQVESARGKVDYQFQRLLEGLTGKVRHHLERQHPEWPRLRHYLLPGDRLQERRLASLEVVAWRGRAVVPALCGLAAEHARALERGVNEHLVVEL
;
A
#
# COMPACT_ATOMS: atom_id res chain seq x y z
N MET A 1 -16.85 -19.51 56.96
CA MET A 1 -15.64 -18.62 56.80
C MET A 1 -14.76 -19.28 55.73
N ALA A 2 -14.93 -18.89 54.49
CA ALA A 2 -14.17 -19.40 53.37
C ALA A 2 -12.99 -18.44 53.15
N LEU A 3 -11.78 -18.99 53.16
CA LEU A 3 -10.52 -18.27 52.93
C LEU A 3 -10.40 -17.87 51.45
N GLN A 4 -10.36 -16.57 51.19
CA GLN A 4 -9.98 -16.01 49.88
C GLN A 4 -8.47 -16.18 49.71
N SER A 5 -8.09 -16.80 48.59
CA SER A 5 -6.69 -16.88 48.13
C SER A 5 -6.19 -15.48 47.70
N PRO A 6 -4.95 -15.10 48.02
CA PRO A 6 -4.42 -13.83 47.57
C PRO A 6 -4.14 -13.85 46.04
N GLY A 7 -4.60 -12.78 45.35
CA GLY A 7 -4.38 -12.59 43.93
C GLY A 7 -2.89 -12.45 43.59
N ASP A 8 -2.51 -13.00 42.46
CA ASP A 8 -1.19 -12.97 41.82
C ASP A 8 -0.79 -11.52 41.46
N PRO A 9 0.28 -10.93 42.07
CA PRO A 9 0.74 -9.60 41.70
C PRO A 9 1.81 -9.70 40.62
N GLY A 10 1.44 -9.59 39.33
CA GLY A 10 2.50 -9.51 38.36
C GLY A 10 2.18 -9.74 36.87
N ARG A 11 0.96 -9.56 36.41
CA ARG A 11 0.75 -9.32 34.97
C ARG A 11 0.78 -7.81 34.73
N PRO A 12 1.76 -7.28 33.95
CA PRO A 12 1.67 -5.91 33.46
C PRO A 12 0.37 -5.81 32.65
N SER A 13 -0.48 -4.84 32.99
CA SER A 13 -1.68 -4.53 32.21
C SER A 13 -1.27 -4.31 30.75
N GLU A 14 -1.81 -5.11 29.82
CA GLU A 14 -1.68 -4.81 28.38
C GLU A 14 -2.12 -3.35 28.16
N PRO A 15 -1.30 -2.52 27.50
CA PRO A 15 -1.72 -1.16 27.19
C PRO A 15 -3.03 -1.24 26.41
N ALA A 16 -4.04 -0.52 26.86
CA ALA A 16 -5.35 -0.49 26.24
C ALA A 16 -5.18 -0.16 24.75
N ARG A 17 -5.43 -1.13 23.87
CA ARG A 17 -5.37 -0.95 22.41
C ARG A 17 -6.47 0.04 22.05
N THR A 18 -6.10 1.29 21.74
CA THR A 18 -7.06 2.24 21.22
C THR A 18 -7.51 1.74 19.84
N PRO A 19 -8.78 1.34 19.67
CA PRO A 19 -9.25 0.82 18.39
C PRO A 19 -9.14 1.88 17.31
N LEU A 20 -8.83 1.45 16.08
CA LEU A 20 -8.89 2.33 14.91
C LEU A 20 -10.35 2.54 14.52
N THR A 21 -10.74 3.79 14.30
CA THR A 21 -12.07 4.13 13.83
C THR A 21 -12.11 4.06 12.30
N VAL A 22 -12.83 3.07 11.76
CA VAL A 22 -13.12 2.96 10.33
C VAL A 22 -14.36 3.82 10.04
N ARG A 23 -14.19 4.88 9.25
CA ARG A 23 -15.23 5.84 8.90
C ARG A 23 -16.02 5.46 7.65
N ALA A 24 -15.39 4.75 6.71
CA ALA A 24 -16.05 4.23 5.52
C ALA A 24 -15.35 2.96 5.01
N ARG A 25 -16.09 2.15 4.25
CA ARG A 25 -15.62 0.97 3.52
C ARG A 25 -16.08 1.11 2.07
N VAL A 26 -15.16 1.07 1.12
CA VAL A 26 -15.43 1.38 -0.28
C VAL A 26 -14.93 0.27 -1.18
N ALA A 27 -15.81 -0.32 -1.97
CA ALA A 27 -15.41 -1.29 -2.99
C ALA A 27 -14.59 -0.57 -4.09
N PRO A 28 -13.40 -1.07 -4.46
CA PRO A 28 -12.64 -0.52 -5.58
C PRO A 28 -13.45 -0.57 -6.89
N ARG A 29 -13.36 0.49 -7.69
CA ARG A 29 -14.07 0.67 -8.96
C ARG A 29 -13.08 1.06 -10.06
N PRO A 30 -13.42 0.90 -11.35
CA PRO A 30 -12.53 1.30 -12.45
C PRO A 30 -12.34 2.82 -12.60
N GLU A 31 -13.12 3.64 -11.87
CA GLU A 31 -13.02 5.10 -11.87
C GLU A 31 -12.00 5.62 -10.84
N PRO A 32 -11.46 6.85 -11.02
CA PRO A 32 -10.61 7.48 -10.01
C PRO A 32 -11.28 7.56 -8.63
N PRO A 33 -10.51 7.41 -7.56
CA PRO A 33 -9.04 7.27 -7.52
C PRO A 33 -8.53 5.82 -7.61
N PHE A 34 -9.40 4.84 -7.91
CA PHE A 34 -9.04 3.42 -7.98
C PHE A 34 -8.58 2.95 -9.36
N ASP A 35 -8.78 3.75 -10.42
CA ASP A 35 -8.50 3.41 -11.82
C ASP A 35 -7.13 2.76 -12.05
N ARG A 36 -6.10 3.22 -11.32
CA ARG A 36 -4.73 2.72 -11.43
C ARG A 36 -4.43 1.46 -10.62
N ILE A 37 -5.33 1.07 -9.73
CA ILE A 37 -5.20 -0.13 -8.90
C ILE A 37 -6.34 -1.12 -9.13
N PHE A 38 -7.37 -0.72 -9.87
CA PHE A 38 -8.43 -1.62 -10.26
C PHE A 38 -7.88 -2.62 -11.29
N ASP A 39 -7.97 -3.89 -10.97
CA ASP A 39 -7.46 -4.96 -11.83
C ASP A 39 -8.49 -6.08 -11.97
N PRO A 40 -8.88 -6.44 -13.21
CA PRO A 40 -9.88 -7.47 -13.45
C PRO A 40 -9.50 -8.84 -12.88
N VAL A 41 -8.21 -9.21 -12.88
CA VAL A 41 -7.74 -10.49 -12.29
C VAL A 41 -7.98 -10.50 -10.80
N THR A 42 -7.72 -9.37 -10.12
CA THR A 42 -7.97 -9.23 -8.68
C THR A 42 -9.47 -9.34 -8.36
N GLN A 43 -10.33 -8.72 -9.17
CA GLN A 43 -11.78 -8.81 -8.96
C GLN A 43 -12.30 -10.24 -9.17
N ASP A 44 -11.84 -10.91 -10.21
CA ASP A 44 -12.20 -12.30 -10.50
C ASP A 44 -11.68 -13.25 -9.39
N LEU A 45 -10.46 -13.01 -8.87
CA LEU A 45 -9.90 -13.77 -7.74
C LEU A 45 -10.76 -13.63 -6.47
N VAL A 46 -11.19 -12.43 -6.15
CA VAL A 46 -12.03 -12.16 -4.97
C VAL A 46 -13.42 -12.79 -5.12
N ALA A 47 -13.97 -12.74 -6.33
CA ALA A 47 -15.27 -13.35 -6.65
C ALA A 47 -15.22 -14.88 -6.83
N ASP A 48 -14.05 -15.50 -6.69
CA ASP A 48 -13.80 -16.90 -7.03
C ASP A 48 -14.28 -17.26 -8.46
N GLY A 49 -13.98 -16.35 -9.40
CA GLY A 49 -14.43 -16.43 -10.78
C GLY A 49 -13.68 -17.46 -11.63
N PRO A 50 -14.08 -17.60 -12.90
CA PRO A 50 -13.53 -18.63 -13.80
C PRO A 50 -12.04 -18.42 -14.09
N LEU A 51 -11.57 -17.18 -14.23
CA LEU A 51 -10.15 -16.89 -14.46
C LEU A 51 -9.31 -17.31 -13.25
N ALA A 52 -9.76 -16.98 -12.03
CA ALA A 52 -9.06 -17.36 -10.81
C ALA A 52 -8.97 -18.89 -10.65
N ARG A 53 -10.06 -19.60 -10.94
CA ARG A 53 -10.10 -21.09 -10.89
C ARG A 53 -9.17 -21.73 -11.89
N GLU A 54 -8.99 -21.11 -13.05
CA GLU A 54 -8.06 -21.60 -14.07
C GLU A 54 -6.61 -21.25 -13.75
N ARG A 55 -6.33 -20.08 -13.15
CA ARG A 55 -4.96 -19.58 -12.99
C ARG A 55 -4.33 -19.81 -11.63
N PHE A 56 -5.13 -20.04 -10.57
CA PHE A 56 -4.61 -20.22 -9.21
C PHE A 56 -5.05 -21.57 -8.64
N ALA A 57 -4.07 -22.43 -8.34
CA ALA A 57 -4.31 -23.75 -7.77
C ALA A 57 -4.96 -23.67 -6.37
N THR A 58 -4.59 -22.67 -5.58
CA THR A 58 -5.18 -22.39 -4.26
C THR A 58 -5.77 -21.00 -4.25
N ARG A 59 -7.01 -20.87 -3.83
CA ARG A 59 -7.73 -19.59 -3.70
C ARG A 59 -8.12 -19.37 -2.25
N TRP A 60 -8.19 -18.10 -1.83
CA TRP A 60 -8.46 -17.76 -0.43
C TRP A 60 -9.84 -18.20 0.05
N SER A 61 -10.83 -18.25 -0.82
CA SER A 61 -12.18 -18.78 -0.56
C SER A 61 -12.22 -20.29 -0.36
N ASP A 62 -11.24 -21.04 -0.90
CA ASP A 62 -11.19 -22.50 -0.84
C ASP A 62 -10.42 -22.99 0.39
N THR A 63 -11.12 -23.12 1.52
CA THR A 63 -10.52 -23.59 2.78
C THR A 63 -9.96 -25.01 2.69
N ALA A 64 -10.51 -25.87 1.84
CA ALA A 64 -10.01 -27.24 1.70
C ALA A 64 -8.65 -27.26 0.99
N ALA A 65 -8.52 -26.54 -0.14
CA ALA A 65 -7.26 -26.40 -0.86
C ALA A 65 -6.20 -25.68 0.01
N LEU A 66 -6.60 -24.61 0.72
CA LEU A 66 -5.70 -23.88 1.63
C LEU A 66 -5.17 -24.80 2.74
N ARG A 67 -6.02 -25.64 3.33
CA ARG A 67 -5.64 -26.61 4.36
C ARG A 67 -4.70 -27.69 3.82
N ALA A 68 -4.97 -28.19 2.62
CA ALA A 68 -4.10 -29.16 1.96
C ALA A 68 -2.71 -28.56 1.70
N LEU A 69 -2.65 -27.35 1.15
CA LEU A 69 -1.38 -26.63 0.93
C LEU A 69 -0.66 -26.37 2.25
N ALA A 70 -1.34 -25.88 3.29
CA ALA A 70 -0.74 -25.57 4.57
C ALA A 70 -0.11 -26.81 5.25
N ARG A 71 -0.71 -27.98 5.09
CA ARG A 71 -0.19 -29.24 5.63
C ARG A 71 0.98 -29.82 4.83
N SER A 72 1.07 -29.53 3.53
CA SER A 72 2.13 -30.05 2.66
C SER A 72 3.43 -29.25 2.69
N LYS A 73 3.37 -27.99 3.16
CA LYS A 73 4.51 -27.05 3.07
C LYS A 73 5.53 -27.12 4.21
N PRO A 74 5.18 -27.33 5.49
CA PRO A 74 6.14 -27.27 6.58
C PRO A 74 7.28 -28.27 6.38
N ALA A 75 8.49 -27.75 6.28
CA ALA A 75 9.73 -28.50 6.19
C ALA A 75 10.83 -27.69 6.89
N PRO A 76 11.83 -28.33 7.53
CA PRO A 76 12.93 -27.62 8.14
C PRO A 76 13.68 -26.77 7.11
N LEU A 77 14.06 -25.55 7.50
CA LEU A 77 14.95 -24.75 6.67
C LEU A 77 16.34 -25.37 6.64
N PRO A 78 17.11 -25.20 5.54
CA PRO A 78 18.52 -25.57 5.54
C PRO A 78 19.26 -24.94 6.74
N GLU A 79 20.03 -25.73 7.46
CA GLU A 79 20.69 -25.30 8.70
C GLU A 79 21.52 -24.01 8.51
N PRO A 80 22.34 -23.84 7.43
CA PRO A 80 23.09 -22.60 7.22
C PRO A 80 22.18 -21.39 7.05
N LEU A 81 21.02 -21.54 6.39
CA LEU A 81 20.04 -20.46 6.22
C LEU A 81 19.39 -20.10 7.55
N ALA A 82 18.99 -21.09 8.35
CA ALA A 82 18.40 -20.85 9.66
C ALA A 82 19.38 -20.12 10.61
N ALA A 83 20.64 -20.53 10.61
CA ALA A 83 21.69 -19.90 11.41
C ALA A 83 21.95 -18.45 10.99
N GLU A 84 22.16 -18.20 9.69
CA GLU A 84 22.44 -16.86 9.15
C GLU A 84 21.25 -15.90 9.37
N LEU A 85 20.01 -16.36 9.15
CA LEU A 85 18.82 -15.58 9.47
C LEU A 85 18.74 -15.27 10.97
N GLY A 86 19.07 -16.23 11.83
CA GLY A 86 19.14 -16.03 13.28
C GLY A 86 20.11 -14.92 13.68
N ASP A 87 21.31 -14.95 13.11
CA ASP A 87 22.33 -13.91 13.36
C ASP A 87 21.92 -12.54 12.81
N TYR A 88 21.34 -12.52 11.60
CA TYR A 88 20.79 -11.31 10.99
C TYR A 88 19.72 -10.68 11.89
N HIS A 89 18.76 -11.47 12.37
CA HIS A 89 17.69 -11.00 13.26
C HIS A 89 18.21 -10.47 14.59
N ARG A 90 19.12 -11.22 15.25
CA ARG A 90 19.74 -10.79 16.52
C ARG A 90 20.48 -9.47 16.37
N ARG A 91 21.28 -9.34 15.32
CA ARG A 91 22.05 -8.13 15.04
C ARG A 91 21.15 -6.92 14.78
N LEU A 92 20.03 -7.10 14.08
CA LEU A 92 19.06 -6.02 13.80
C LEU A 92 18.08 -5.75 14.95
N GLY A 93 18.21 -6.46 16.07
CA GLY A 93 17.41 -6.22 17.27
C GLY A 93 15.98 -6.77 17.20
N ALA A 94 15.81 -7.92 16.53
CA ALA A 94 14.54 -8.62 16.50
C ALA A 94 14.01 -8.96 17.90
N SER A 95 12.69 -8.94 18.06
CA SER A 95 12.03 -9.34 19.31
C SER A 95 12.19 -10.83 19.59
N ALA A 96 12.01 -11.21 20.87
CA ALA A 96 11.97 -12.63 21.24
C ALA A 96 10.92 -13.41 20.44
N ARG A 97 9.78 -12.76 20.13
CA ARG A 97 8.69 -13.35 19.33
C ARG A 97 9.09 -13.57 17.87
N SER A 98 9.82 -12.63 17.25
CA SER A 98 10.37 -12.83 15.90
C SER A 98 11.40 -13.96 15.86
N LEU A 99 12.26 -14.06 16.88
CA LEU A 99 13.22 -15.14 16.99
C LEU A 99 12.55 -16.50 17.20
N GLU A 100 11.48 -16.57 18.01
CA GLU A 100 10.68 -17.80 18.17
C GLU A 100 9.96 -18.18 16.87
N SER A 101 9.40 -17.19 16.14
CA SER A 101 8.82 -17.42 14.82
C SER A 101 9.83 -18.03 13.84
N LEU A 102 11.02 -17.47 13.79
CA LEU A 102 12.12 -18.02 12.96
C LEU A 102 12.52 -19.43 13.40
N ALA A 103 12.62 -19.68 14.70
CA ALA A 103 12.94 -21.01 15.22
C ALA A 103 11.90 -22.06 14.82
N ARG A 104 10.60 -21.73 14.83
CA ARG A 104 9.54 -22.63 14.35
C ARG A 104 9.67 -22.93 12.86
N LEU A 105 9.95 -21.92 12.02
CA LEU A 105 10.24 -22.15 10.60
C LEU A 105 11.47 -23.03 10.40
N ALA A 106 12.55 -22.76 11.14
CA ALA A 106 13.78 -23.55 11.06
C ALA A 106 13.56 -25.03 11.38
N ARG A 107 12.69 -25.35 12.35
CA ARG A 107 12.34 -26.74 12.72
C ARG A 107 11.26 -27.38 11.84
N GLY A 108 10.67 -26.66 10.87
CA GLY A 108 9.55 -27.16 10.05
C GLY A 108 8.24 -27.31 10.82
N GLU A 109 8.06 -26.57 11.89
CA GLU A 109 6.87 -26.62 12.77
C GLU A 109 5.76 -25.64 12.35
N ALA A 110 6.03 -24.79 11.35
CA ALA A 110 5.09 -23.78 10.89
C ALA A 110 5.18 -23.58 9.38
N ALA A 111 4.04 -23.25 8.77
CA ALA A 111 3.96 -22.61 7.47
C ALA A 111 4.23 -21.10 7.60
N CYS A 112 4.28 -20.36 6.48
CA CYS A 112 4.34 -18.91 6.53
C CYS A 112 3.43 -18.24 5.52
N THR A 113 3.00 -17.04 5.85
CA THR A 113 2.47 -16.06 4.91
C THR A 113 3.55 -15.04 4.55
N VAL A 114 3.46 -14.42 3.39
CA VAL A 114 4.53 -13.53 2.93
C VAL A 114 3.97 -12.26 2.29
N ALA A 115 4.69 -11.16 2.47
CA ALA A 115 4.64 -9.99 1.61
C ALA A 115 6.06 -9.54 1.29
N GLY A 116 6.24 -8.82 0.21
CA GLY A 116 7.54 -8.25 -0.12
C GLY A 116 7.44 -6.82 -0.63
N GLN A 117 8.49 -6.05 -0.35
CA GLN A 117 8.66 -4.69 -0.86
C GLN A 117 10.16 -4.32 -0.90
N GLN A 118 10.50 -3.39 -1.82
CA GLN A 118 11.82 -2.77 -1.87
C GLN A 118 12.06 -1.95 -0.59
N PRO A 119 13.32 -1.91 -0.08
CA PRO A 119 13.68 -1.02 1.00
C PRO A 119 13.64 0.44 0.52
N ALA A 120 13.03 1.30 1.31
CA ALA A 120 12.95 2.73 1.00
C ALA A 120 12.98 3.55 2.30
N PRO A 121 13.36 4.85 2.23
CA PRO A 121 13.38 5.71 3.41
C PRO A 121 12.03 5.78 4.12
N LEU A 122 12.04 6.02 5.44
CA LEU A 122 10.87 6.17 6.30
C LEU A 122 9.87 4.98 6.24
N GLY A 123 10.38 3.77 5.95
CA GLY A 123 9.57 2.55 5.85
C GLY A 123 8.86 2.35 4.51
N GLY A 124 9.24 3.13 3.49
CA GLY A 124 8.62 3.09 2.16
C GLY A 124 7.19 3.64 2.14
N PRO A 125 6.48 3.54 1.01
CA PRO A 125 5.09 3.97 0.91
C PRO A 125 4.18 3.22 1.90
N LEU A 126 3.07 3.86 2.30
CA LEU A 126 2.11 3.30 3.28
C LEU A 126 1.64 1.90 2.94
N TYR A 127 1.55 1.55 1.66
CA TYR A 127 1.18 0.19 1.27
C TYR A 127 2.19 -0.87 1.74
N SER A 128 3.44 -0.52 2.05
CA SER A 128 4.43 -1.42 2.65
C SER A 128 4.02 -1.83 4.06
N LEU A 129 3.54 -0.86 4.86
CA LEU A 129 2.96 -1.10 6.17
C LEU A 129 1.69 -1.95 6.06
N HIS A 130 0.79 -1.61 5.12
CA HIS A 130 -0.44 -2.36 4.88
C HIS A 130 -0.17 -3.80 4.42
N LYS A 131 0.81 -4.04 3.53
CA LYS A 131 1.24 -5.38 3.12
C LYS A 131 1.73 -6.21 4.31
N THR A 132 2.59 -5.63 5.14
CA THR A 132 3.13 -6.34 6.31
C THR A 132 2.03 -6.65 7.32
N ALA A 133 1.14 -5.71 7.61
CA ALA A 133 -0.02 -5.94 8.47
C ALA A 133 -0.95 -7.02 7.89
N THR A 134 -1.17 -7.02 6.57
CA THR A 134 -1.96 -8.06 5.89
C THR A 134 -1.32 -9.42 6.07
N THR A 135 0.00 -9.54 5.93
CA THR A 135 0.73 -10.78 6.14
C THR A 135 0.53 -11.32 7.56
N VAL A 136 0.52 -10.44 8.57
CA VAL A 136 0.21 -10.82 9.96
C VAL A 136 -1.24 -11.32 10.09
N GLY A 137 -2.20 -10.59 9.51
CA GLY A 137 -3.61 -10.99 9.51
C GLY A 137 -3.84 -12.34 8.82
N LEU A 138 -3.20 -12.55 7.66
CA LEU A 138 -3.26 -13.81 6.92
C LEU A 138 -2.66 -14.98 7.73
N ALA A 139 -1.54 -14.77 8.44
CA ALA A 139 -0.94 -15.82 9.27
C ALA A 139 -1.89 -16.29 10.37
N ALA A 140 -2.58 -15.36 11.02
CA ALA A 140 -3.59 -15.69 12.03
C ALA A 140 -4.77 -16.47 11.42
N GLU A 141 -5.27 -16.05 10.26
CA GLU A 141 -6.41 -16.70 9.59
C GLU A 141 -6.02 -18.08 9.00
N VAL A 142 -4.81 -18.25 8.45
CA VAL A 142 -4.31 -19.56 8.03
C VAL A 142 -4.25 -20.51 9.21
N ALA A 143 -3.68 -20.09 10.34
CA ALA A 143 -3.62 -20.92 11.54
C ALA A 143 -5.03 -21.31 12.05
N ALA A 144 -5.96 -20.36 12.10
CA ALA A 144 -7.33 -20.59 12.55
C ALA A 144 -8.10 -21.57 11.62
N ARG A 145 -7.98 -21.40 10.29
CA ARG A 145 -8.74 -22.18 9.30
C ARG A 145 -8.15 -23.56 9.02
N THR A 146 -6.85 -23.71 9.16
CA THR A 146 -6.15 -24.95 8.75
C THR A 146 -5.69 -25.81 9.93
N GLY A 147 -5.53 -25.22 11.11
CA GLY A 147 -4.93 -25.84 12.29
C GLY A 147 -3.40 -25.96 12.22
N VAL A 148 -2.76 -25.41 11.17
CA VAL A 148 -1.30 -25.40 11.00
C VAL A 148 -0.75 -24.09 11.56
N PRO A 149 0.24 -24.11 12.48
CA PRO A 149 0.91 -22.89 12.91
C PRO A 149 1.45 -22.11 11.71
N CYS A 150 1.29 -20.78 11.72
CA CYS A 150 1.68 -19.95 10.59
C CYS A 150 2.42 -18.69 11.07
N VAL A 151 3.53 -18.36 10.44
CA VAL A 151 4.43 -17.26 10.77
C VAL A 151 4.33 -16.17 9.69
N PRO A 152 4.20 -14.89 10.05
CA PRO A 152 4.28 -13.81 9.08
C PRO A 152 5.74 -13.55 8.66
N LEU A 153 6.01 -13.53 7.34
CA LEU A 153 7.32 -13.31 6.76
C LEU A 153 7.29 -12.07 5.86
N PHE A 154 8.30 -11.23 5.96
CA PHE A 154 8.50 -10.09 5.08
C PHE A 154 9.74 -10.29 4.21
N TRP A 155 9.57 -10.27 2.90
CA TRP A 155 10.65 -10.34 1.92
C TRP A 155 11.14 -8.94 1.56
N MET A 156 12.34 -8.59 1.99
CA MET A 156 12.99 -7.32 1.66
C MET A 156 13.64 -7.44 0.28
N HIS A 157 13.11 -6.69 -0.71
CA HIS A 157 13.59 -6.72 -2.11
C HIS A 157 14.89 -5.91 -2.29
N GLY A 158 15.93 -6.20 -1.49
CA GLY A 158 17.20 -5.47 -1.51
C GLY A 158 18.06 -5.70 -2.74
N GLU A 159 17.77 -6.75 -3.53
CA GLU A 159 18.47 -7.03 -4.80
C GLU A 159 17.90 -6.26 -5.99
N ASP A 160 16.86 -5.47 -5.81
CA ASP A 160 16.36 -4.59 -6.88
C ASP A 160 17.36 -3.48 -7.22
N SER A 161 17.31 -2.97 -8.45
CA SER A 161 18.17 -1.90 -8.95
C SER A 161 17.40 -0.64 -9.37
N ASP A 162 16.05 -0.61 -9.20
CA ASP A 162 15.23 0.56 -9.51
C ASP A 162 15.32 1.61 -8.39
N PHE A 163 16.34 2.46 -8.50
CA PHE A 163 16.59 3.52 -7.53
C PHE A 163 15.51 4.60 -7.54
N GLU A 164 14.99 4.95 -8.71
CA GLU A 164 14.00 6.03 -8.83
C GLU A 164 12.67 5.66 -8.16
N GLU A 165 12.32 4.37 -8.10
CA GLU A 165 11.13 3.89 -7.39
C GLU A 165 11.23 4.10 -5.88
N ILE A 166 12.45 3.98 -5.31
CA ILE A 166 12.65 4.03 -3.83
C ILE A 166 13.25 5.34 -3.33
N ARG A 167 13.71 6.21 -4.22
CA ARG A 167 14.51 7.38 -3.91
C ARG A 167 13.79 8.38 -3.01
N THR A 168 12.47 8.53 -3.17
CA THR A 168 11.70 9.60 -2.53
C THR A 168 10.72 9.04 -1.51
N ALA A 169 10.74 9.62 -0.30
CA ALA A 169 9.70 9.44 0.71
C ALA A 169 8.91 10.75 0.87
N THR A 170 7.58 10.67 0.86
CA THR A 170 6.70 11.82 1.07
C THR A 170 6.13 11.78 2.47
N CYS A 171 6.21 12.87 3.20
CA CYS A 171 5.60 13.04 4.52
C CYS A 171 4.90 14.40 4.65
N ALA A 172 4.09 14.56 5.70
CA ALA A 172 3.43 15.80 6.03
C ALA A 172 3.39 16.02 7.55
N GLY A 173 3.41 17.27 7.98
CA GLY A 173 3.21 17.65 9.37
C GLY A 173 1.75 17.99 9.69
N PRO A 174 1.50 18.57 10.86
CA PRO A 174 0.15 18.95 11.30
C PRO A 174 -0.61 19.83 10.30
N GLY A 175 0.12 20.66 9.54
CA GLY A 175 -0.46 21.55 8.52
C GLY A 175 -0.75 20.88 7.16
N LEU A 176 -0.57 19.55 7.02
CA LEU A 176 -0.88 18.74 5.84
C LEU A 176 -0.15 19.15 4.54
N ALA A 177 0.90 19.98 4.63
CA ALA A 177 1.75 20.31 3.49
C ALA A 177 2.68 19.13 3.20
N LEU A 178 2.57 18.56 2.00
CA LEU A 178 3.43 17.46 1.56
C LEU A 178 4.87 17.93 1.38
N ARG A 179 5.80 17.10 1.82
CA ARG A 179 7.25 17.25 1.59
C ARG A 179 7.81 15.97 1.01
N ASP A 180 8.49 16.10 -0.11
CA ASP A 180 9.25 15.03 -0.75
C ASP A 180 10.70 15.08 -0.26
N LEU A 181 11.12 14.03 0.42
CA LEU A 181 12.46 13.84 0.95
C LEU A 181 13.15 12.80 0.08
N ALA A 182 14.24 13.20 -0.59
CA ALA A 182 14.87 12.34 -1.59
C ALA A 182 16.31 12.00 -1.25
N LEU A 183 16.69 10.74 -1.44
CA LEU A 183 18.09 10.33 -1.46
C LEU A 183 18.84 11.08 -2.58
N PRO A 184 20.08 11.54 -2.34
CA PRO A 184 20.90 12.16 -3.37
C PRO A 184 21.14 11.19 -4.55
N ALA A 185 21.13 11.67 -5.78
CA ALA A 185 21.33 10.82 -6.97
C ALA A 185 22.68 10.07 -6.95
N GLY A 186 23.73 10.66 -6.39
CA GLY A 186 25.07 10.07 -6.34
C GLY A 186 25.29 8.95 -5.34
N VAL A 187 24.27 8.57 -4.53
CA VAL A 187 24.42 7.49 -3.54
C VAL A 187 24.21 6.09 -4.13
N HIS A 188 23.76 6.00 -5.37
CA HIS A 188 23.47 4.75 -6.06
C HIS A 188 24.19 4.68 -7.40
N ALA A 189 24.98 3.62 -7.60
CA ALA A 189 25.62 3.35 -8.88
C ALA A 189 24.61 2.75 -9.87
N ALA A 190 24.81 3.00 -11.16
CA ALA A 190 23.94 2.42 -12.20
C ALA A 190 23.89 0.88 -12.10
N GLY A 191 22.69 0.33 -11.97
CA GLY A 191 22.47 -1.12 -11.78
C GLY A 191 22.81 -1.65 -10.40
N GLY A 192 23.26 -0.80 -9.47
CA GLY A 192 23.55 -1.17 -8.08
C GLY A 192 22.32 -1.70 -7.33
N LEU A 193 22.54 -2.45 -6.28
CA LEU A 193 21.46 -2.97 -5.46
C LEU A 193 20.93 -1.88 -4.52
N VAL A 194 19.63 -1.60 -4.57
CA VAL A 194 19.03 -0.56 -3.70
C VAL A 194 19.19 -0.87 -2.21
N GLY A 195 19.20 -2.15 -1.85
CA GLY A 195 19.45 -2.58 -0.46
C GLY A 195 20.86 -2.31 0.04
N ALA A 196 21.83 -2.14 -0.86
CA ALA A 196 23.23 -1.90 -0.52
C ALA A 196 23.61 -0.40 -0.45
N ILE A 197 22.66 0.51 -0.64
CA ILE A 197 22.88 1.95 -0.45
C ILE A 197 23.30 2.19 1.01
N PRO A 198 24.42 2.89 1.28
CA PRO A 198 24.88 3.14 2.64
C PRO A 198 23.82 3.81 3.51
N ALA A 199 23.81 3.55 4.81
CA ALA A 199 22.83 4.12 5.73
C ALA A 199 23.04 5.63 6.00
N THR A 200 24.26 6.15 5.88
CA THR A 200 24.61 7.55 6.19
C THR A 200 23.73 8.58 5.49
N PRO A 201 23.42 8.49 4.17
CA PRO A 201 22.53 9.46 3.52
C PRO A 201 21.11 9.53 4.09
N LEU A 202 20.66 8.50 4.83
CA LEU A 202 19.35 8.48 5.47
C LEU A 202 19.25 9.46 6.64
N GLU A 203 20.37 9.84 7.26
CA GLU A 203 20.38 10.75 8.42
C GLU A 203 19.74 12.11 8.09
N ALA A 204 20.04 12.66 6.92
CA ALA A 204 19.46 13.91 6.45
C ALA A 204 17.93 13.78 6.28
N ILE A 205 17.47 12.70 5.61
CA ILE A 205 16.04 12.43 5.41
C ILE A 205 15.31 12.28 6.74
N VAL A 206 15.91 11.55 7.68
CA VAL A 206 15.34 11.38 9.03
C VAL A 206 15.26 12.72 9.77
N GLY A 207 16.30 13.55 9.70
CA GLY A 207 16.29 14.89 10.31
C GLY A 207 15.17 15.76 9.76
N GLU A 208 15.03 15.82 8.44
CA GLU A 208 13.96 16.59 7.79
C GLU A 208 12.55 16.03 8.08
N ALA A 209 12.38 14.72 8.11
CA ALA A 209 11.12 14.09 8.48
C ALA A 209 10.71 14.43 9.91
N LEU A 210 11.64 14.35 10.87
CA LEU A 210 11.37 14.68 12.27
C LEU A 210 11.01 16.17 12.46
N THR A 211 11.62 17.07 11.71
CA THR A 211 11.23 18.49 11.66
C THR A 211 9.84 18.66 11.05
N THR A 212 9.51 17.91 10.00
CA THR A 212 8.19 17.97 9.37
C THR A 212 7.09 17.47 10.31
N TRP A 213 7.36 16.45 11.11
CA TRP A 213 6.43 15.86 12.09
C TRP A 213 6.39 16.58 13.43
N GLU A 214 7.08 17.73 13.58
CA GLU A 214 7.04 18.50 14.82
C GLU A 214 5.59 18.84 15.22
N GLY A 215 5.25 18.54 16.47
CA GLY A 215 3.89 18.73 17.00
C GLY A 215 2.92 17.56 16.76
N LEU A 216 3.30 16.50 16.02
CA LEU A 216 2.49 15.29 15.92
C LEU A 216 2.62 14.42 17.19
N PRO A 217 1.52 13.80 17.67
CA PRO A 217 1.50 13.06 18.93
C PRO A 217 2.50 11.90 19.02
N GLY A 218 2.74 11.19 17.92
CA GLY A 218 3.63 10.02 17.84
C GLY A 218 5.04 10.34 17.36
N GLN A 219 5.41 11.62 17.17
CA GLN A 219 6.72 12.03 16.66
C GLN A 219 7.89 11.39 17.42
N ALA A 220 7.84 11.39 18.75
CA ALA A 220 8.91 10.84 19.58
C ALA A 220 9.10 9.33 19.37
N GLU A 221 8.01 8.59 19.20
CA GLU A 221 8.04 7.15 18.91
C GLU A 221 8.56 6.86 17.51
N ALA A 222 8.13 7.63 16.49
CA ALA A 222 8.66 7.54 15.13
C ALA A 222 10.17 7.85 15.10
N ALA A 223 10.61 8.86 15.85
CA ALA A 223 12.04 9.20 16.00
C ALA A 223 12.85 8.07 16.64
N ALA A 224 12.32 7.46 17.71
CA ALA A 224 12.97 6.34 18.37
C ALA A 224 13.12 5.11 17.44
N LEU A 225 12.08 4.80 16.67
CA LEU A 225 12.10 3.73 15.68
C LEU A 225 13.16 3.97 14.60
N LEU A 226 13.19 5.16 14.00
CA LEU A 226 14.14 5.49 12.93
C LEU A 226 15.58 5.46 13.44
N ARG A 227 15.89 6.15 14.54
CA ARG A 227 17.24 6.17 15.11
C ARG A 227 17.69 4.78 15.55
N GLY A 228 16.80 4.01 16.18
CA GLY A 228 17.09 2.64 16.61
C GLY A 228 17.36 1.69 15.45
N SER A 229 16.66 1.85 14.33
CA SER A 229 16.86 1.04 13.13
C SER A 229 18.16 1.40 12.41
N MET A 230 18.44 2.68 12.24
CA MET A 230 19.67 3.17 11.61
C MET A 230 20.93 2.81 12.43
N GLY A 231 20.87 2.93 13.75
CA GLY A 231 22.01 2.60 14.63
C GLY A 231 22.45 1.14 14.59
N ARG A 232 21.67 0.25 13.98
CA ARG A 232 21.99 -1.18 13.79
C ARG A 232 22.34 -1.55 12.35
N ALA A 233 22.14 -0.62 11.41
CA ALA A 233 22.19 -0.88 9.98
C ALA A 233 23.50 -0.38 9.35
N ARG A 234 24.00 -1.13 8.38
CA ARG A 234 25.12 -0.75 7.51
C ARG A 234 24.64 -0.08 6.23
N ASP A 235 23.44 -0.46 5.78
CA ASP A 235 22.84 -0.02 4.54
C ASP A 235 21.31 0.16 4.65
N LEU A 236 20.69 0.67 3.58
CA LEU A 236 19.25 0.92 3.50
C LEU A 236 18.43 -0.37 3.72
N GLY A 237 18.88 -1.50 3.17
CA GLY A 237 18.19 -2.79 3.34
C GLY A 237 18.14 -3.23 4.80
N GLU A 238 19.25 -3.09 5.52
CA GLU A 238 19.31 -3.40 6.96
C GLU A 238 18.53 -2.40 7.80
N ALA A 239 18.58 -1.10 7.48
CA ALA A 239 17.79 -0.07 8.17
C ALA A 239 16.29 -0.33 8.01
N PHE A 240 15.86 -0.67 6.81
CA PHE A 240 14.48 -1.02 6.53
C PHE A 240 14.05 -2.31 7.23
N SER A 241 14.89 -3.35 7.21
CA SER A 241 14.64 -4.63 7.90
C SER A 241 14.52 -4.44 9.41
N ALA A 242 15.43 -3.67 10.02
CA ALA A 242 15.39 -3.35 11.45
C ALA A 242 14.12 -2.57 11.81
N LEU A 243 13.68 -1.66 10.93
CA LEU A 243 12.44 -0.91 11.13
C LEU A 243 11.20 -1.83 11.07
N VAL A 244 11.11 -2.74 10.10
CA VAL A 244 10.03 -3.73 10.02
C VAL A 244 10.00 -4.62 11.25
N LEU A 245 11.15 -5.15 11.68
CA LEU A 245 11.26 -5.95 12.90
C LEU A 245 10.81 -5.19 14.15
N ALA A 246 11.13 -3.90 14.26
CA ALA A 246 10.73 -3.07 15.38
C ALA A 246 9.23 -2.70 15.36
N LEU A 247 8.67 -2.38 14.19
CA LEU A 247 7.25 -2.06 14.02
C LEU A 247 6.35 -3.25 14.34
N PHE A 248 6.73 -4.45 13.90
CA PHE A 248 5.93 -5.67 14.04
C PHE A 248 6.49 -6.63 15.10
N ALA A 249 7.20 -6.09 16.10
CA ALA A 249 7.82 -6.88 17.16
C ALA A 249 6.82 -7.77 17.92
N GLU A 250 5.60 -7.28 18.19
CA GLU A 250 4.54 -8.03 18.86
C GLU A 250 3.91 -9.11 17.96
N ALA A 251 3.95 -8.93 16.65
CA ALA A 251 3.43 -9.88 15.68
C ALA A 251 4.42 -11.02 15.37
N GLY A 252 5.69 -10.84 15.71
CA GLY A 252 6.72 -11.84 15.47
C GLY A 252 7.07 -12.01 13.98
N VAL A 253 7.09 -10.92 13.21
CA VAL A 253 7.46 -10.94 11.80
C VAL A 253 8.90 -11.40 11.63
N VAL A 254 9.14 -12.30 10.67
CA VAL A 254 10.46 -12.72 10.21
C VAL A 254 10.79 -11.95 8.93
N VAL A 255 11.99 -11.38 8.83
CA VAL A 255 12.45 -10.66 7.64
C VAL A 255 13.48 -11.49 6.88
N VAL A 256 13.31 -11.59 5.56
CA VAL A 256 14.26 -12.26 4.67
C VAL A 256 14.96 -11.22 3.81
N ASP A 257 16.28 -11.21 3.88
CA ASP A 257 17.14 -10.47 2.96
C ASP A 257 17.73 -11.46 1.93
N PRO A 258 17.35 -11.39 0.66
CA PRO A 258 17.85 -12.31 -0.37
C PRO A 258 19.35 -12.13 -0.69
N ARG A 259 19.97 -11.07 -0.18
CA ARG A 259 21.40 -10.81 -0.34
C ARG A 259 22.27 -11.72 0.55
N LEU A 260 21.67 -12.38 1.54
CA LEU A 260 22.36 -13.29 2.44
C LEU A 260 22.95 -14.50 1.69
N PRO A 261 24.23 -14.85 1.89
CA PRO A 261 24.89 -15.98 1.22
C PRO A 261 24.17 -17.32 1.37
N ALA A 262 23.71 -17.66 2.58
CA ALA A 262 23.00 -18.92 2.80
C ALA A 262 21.63 -18.95 2.12
N PHE A 263 20.95 -17.79 2.00
CA PHE A 263 19.73 -17.71 1.19
C PHE A 263 20.03 -18.00 -0.30
N ARG A 264 21.06 -17.38 -0.87
CA ARG A 264 21.46 -17.63 -2.26
C ARG A 264 21.81 -19.10 -2.52
N ALA A 265 22.50 -19.73 -1.57
CA ALA A 265 22.79 -21.17 -1.63
C ALA A 265 21.50 -22.00 -1.61
N ALA A 266 20.53 -21.67 -0.76
CA ALA A 266 19.24 -22.35 -0.69
C ALA A 266 18.36 -22.13 -1.96
N ALA A 267 18.49 -20.97 -2.59
CA ALA A 267 17.78 -20.63 -3.84
C ALA A 267 18.39 -21.30 -5.09
N ARG A 268 19.68 -21.63 -5.05
CA ARG A 268 20.43 -22.14 -6.20
C ARG A 268 19.78 -23.34 -6.89
N PRO A 269 19.31 -24.37 -6.21
CA PRO A 269 18.70 -25.54 -6.87
C PRO A 269 17.48 -25.21 -7.73
N VAL A 270 16.64 -24.25 -7.33
CA VAL A 270 15.49 -23.86 -8.15
C VAL A 270 15.91 -22.98 -9.33
N LEU A 271 16.94 -22.15 -9.17
CA LEU A 271 17.51 -21.38 -10.26
C LEU A 271 18.14 -22.29 -11.33
N ASP A 272 18.87 -23.34 -10.92
CA ASP A 272 19.43 -24.31 -11.85
C ASP A 272 18.35 -25.10 -12.60
N ARG A 273 17.27 -25.51 -11.91
CA ARG A 273 16.11 -26.12 -12.59
C ARG A 273 15.47 -25.19 -13.60
N TYR A 274 15.35 -23.89 -13.28
CA TYR A 274 14.87 -22.90 -14.23
C TYR A 274 15.78 -22.81 -15.46
N LEU A 275 17.09 -22.67 -15.28
CA LEU A 275 18.05 -22.52 -16.38
C LEU A 275 18.00 -23.72 -17.33
N ALA A 276 17.82 -24.93 -16.81
CA ALA A 276 17.73 -26.17 -17.62
C ALA A 276 16.51 -26.20 -18.55
N GLN A 277 15.48 -25.39 -18.34
CA GLN A 277 14.22 -25.38 -19.10
C GLN A 277 13.69 -23.96 -19.40
N ALA A 278 14.58 -22.96 -19.36
CA ALA A 278 14.21 -21.55 -19.41
C ALA A 278 13.34 -21.17 -20.65
N ASP A 279 13.69 -21.68 -21.84
CA ASP A 279 12.95 -21.38 -23.07
C ASP A 279 11.53 -21.95 -23.05
N ALA A 280 11.36 -23.18 -22.52
CA ALA A 280 10.05 -23.80 -22.38
C ALA A 280 9.16 -23.02 -21.39
N LEU A 281 9.71 -22.63 -20.24
CA LEU A 281 9.01 -21.86 -19.23
C LEU A 281 8.66 -20.44 -19.72
N ALA A 282 9.58 -19.79 -20.42
CA ALA A 282 9.31 -18.49 -21.04
C ALA A 282 8.20 -18.59 -22.12
N GLY A 283 8.21 -19.67 -22.93
CA GLY A 283 7.18 -19.97 -23.89
C GLY A 283 5.81 -20.17 -23.24
N ALA A 284 5.74 -20.96 -22.17
CA ALA A 284 4.52 -21.18 -21.40
C ALA A 284 3.98 -19.88 -20.79
N ALA A 285 4.85 -19.05 -20.19
CA ALA A 285 4.46 -17.76 -19.64
C ALA A 285 3.97 -16.77 -20.73
N ARG A 286 4.55 -16.78 -21.96
CA ARG A 286 4.02 -16.00 -23.09
C ARG A 286 2.64 -16.49 -23.53
N GLY A 287 2.44 -17.82 -23.59
CA GLY A 287 1.13 -18.40 -23.89
C GLY A 287 0.07 -17.98 -22.89
N ALA A 288 0.39 -18.05 -21.59
CA ALA A 288 -0.48 -17.57 -20.52
C ALA A 288 -0.75 -16.06 -20.62
N GLY A 289 0.25 -15.26 -20.99
CA GLY A 289 0.09 -13.82 -21.23
C GLY A 289 -0.87 -13.52 -22.39
N ALA A 290 -0.77 -14.25 -23.51
CA ALA A 290 -1.69 -14.11 -24.64
C ALA A 290 -3.12 -14.53 -24.26
N TRP A 291 -3.27 -15.59 -23.49
CA TRP A 291 -4.56 -16.04 -22.96
C TRP A 291 -5.21 -14.99 -22.03
N LEU A 292 -4.42 -14.35 -21.15
CA LEU A 292 -4.88 -13.24 -20.31
C LEU A 292 -5.26 -12.01 -21.13
N GLU A 293 -4.43 -11.64 -22.12
CA GLU A 293 -4.69 -10.49 -23.00
C GLU A 293 -6.06 -10.56 -23.67
N GLN A 294 -6.47 -11.74 -24.14
CA GLN A 294 -7.80 -11.95 -24.72
C GLN A 294 -8.95 -11.71 -23.73
N ARG A 295 -8.71 -11.85 -22.42
CA ARG A 295 -9.73 -11.78 -21.36
C ARG A 295 -9.75 -10.46 -20.61
N ILE A 296 -8.59 -9.84 -20.41
CA ILE A 296 -8.45 -8.61 -19.61
C ILE A 296 -7.85 -7.44 -20.41
N GLY A 297 -7.61 -7.61 -21.72
CA GLY A 297 -7.13 -6.55 -22.61
C GLY A 297 -5.64 -6.19 -22.45
N ARG A 298 -4.86 -6.92 -21.62
CA ARG A 298 -3.44 -6.66 -21.41
C ARG A 298 -2.65 -7.90 -20.99
N ARG A 299 -1.32 -7.85 -21.21
CA ARG A 299 -0.38 -8.84 -20.67
C ARG A 299 0.23 -8.27 -19.37
N PRO A 300 0.12 -8.97 -18.23
CA PRO A 300 0.72 -8.52 -16.98
C PRO A 300 2.24 -8.41 -17.03
N LEU A 301 2.92 -9.41 -17.61
CA LEU A 301 4.36 -9.39 -17.87
C LEU A 301 4.62 -9.12 -19.35
N SER A 302 5.49 -8.15 -19.64
CA SER A 302 5.92 -7.84 -21.00
C SER A 302 6.85 -8.92 -21.56
N ASP A 303 6.95 -9.00 -22.90
CA ASP A 303 7.89 -9.92 -23.56
C ASP A 303 9.33 -9.68 -23.10
N ALA A 304 9.73 -8.42 -22.87
CA ALA A 304 11.04 -8.08 -22.32
C ALA A 304 11.27 -8.63 -20.89
N ALA A 305 10.22 -8.71 -20.06
CA ALA A 305 10.31 -9.33 -18.74
C ALA A 305 10.47 -10.86 -18.84
N LEU A 306 9.97 -11.46 -19.93
CA LEU A 306 9.99 -12.91 -20.18
C LEU A 306 11.21 -13.40 -20.99
N GLU A 307 12.10 -12.50 -21.44
CA GLU A 307 13.35 -12.90 -22.12
C GLU A 307 14.31 -13.64 -21.19
N SER A 308 14.37 -13.23 -19.93
CA SER A 308 15.14 -13.92 -18.90
C SER A 308 14.59 -13.63 -17.53
N PHE A 309 14.54 -14.66 -16.69
CA PHE A 309 14.08 -14.56 -15.29
C PHE A 309 15.24 -14.46 -14.29
N VAL A 310 16.48 -14.31 -14.77
CA VAL A 310 17.66 -14.23 -13.90
C VAL A 310 18.58 -13.06 -14.28
N PHE A 311 19.29 -12.61 -13.26
CA PHE A 311 20.35 -11.61 -13.35
C PHE A 311 21.64 -12.18 -12.73
N ALA A 312 22.79 -11.79 -13.25
CA ALA A 312 24.05 -11.93 -12.51
C ALA A 312 24.19 -10.79 -11.50
N LEU A 313 24.83 -11.10 -10.39
CA LEU A 313 25.32 -10.13 -9.41
C LEU A 313 26.83 -10.06 -9.55
N GLU A 314 27.33 -9.00 -10.19
CA GLU A 314 28.75 -8.78 -10.47
C GLU A 314 29.13 -7.38 -9.93
N ASP A 315 30.17 -7.29 -9.14
CA ASP A 315 30.70 -6.03 -8.59
C ASP A 315 29.63 -5.14 -7.89
N GLY A 316 28.69 -5.76 -7.21
CA GLY A 316 27.60 -5.05 -6.52
C GLY A 316 26.47 -4.53 -7.43
N ALA A 317 26.53 -4.86 -8.73
CA ALA A 317 25.50 -4.50 -9.70
C ALA A 317 24.72 -5.72 -10.20
N ARG A 318 23.49 -5.48 -10.63
CA ARG A 318 22.57 -6.46 -11.18
C ARG A 318 22.53 -6.35 -12.69
N ARG A 319 22.99 -7.37 -13.40
CA ARG A 319 23.05 -7.42 -14.85
C ARG A 319 22.12 -8.52 -15.40
N LYS A 320 21.15 -8.12 -16.22
CA LYS A 320 20.24 -9.08 -16.88
C LYS A 320 21.04 -10.04 -17.78
N LEU A 321 20.74 -11.32 -17.68
CA LEU A 321 21.39 -12.37 -18.47
C LEU A 321 20.35 -13.08 -19.35
N SER A 322 20.77 -13.51 -20.56
CA SER A 322 20.06 -14.54 -21.26
C SER A 322 20.24 -15.90 -20.54
N PRO A 323 19.32 -16.87 -20.70
CA PRO A 323 19.50 -18.20 -20.13
C PRO A 323 20.84 -18.85 -20.50
N ALA A 324 21.24 -18.75 -21.77
CA ALA A 324 22.54 -19.24 -22.26
C ALA A 324 23.73 -18.53 -21.60
N GLY A 325 23.62 -17.20 -21.42
CA GLY A 325 24.64 -16.41 -20.70
C GLY A 325 24.76 -16.81 -19.23
N ALA A 326 23.63 -17.13 -18.58
CA ALA A 326 23.63 -17.60 -17.19
C ALA A 326 24.24 -19.01 -17.05
N LEU A 327 23.98 -19.90 -18.00
CA LEU A 327 24.59 -21.25 -18.03
C LEU A 327 26.10 -21.23 -18.31
N ALA A 328 26.59 -20.20 -18.99
CA ALA A 328 28.01 -20.01 -19.25
C ALA A 328 28.82 -19.51 -18.03
N LEU A 329 28.14 -19.04 -16.99
CA LEU A 329 28.80 -18.57 -15.77
C LEU A 329 29.27 -19.77 -14.92
N PRO A 330 30.36 -19.60 -14.13
CA PRO A 330 30.79 -20.63 -13.16
C PRO A 330 29.66 -20.91 -12.16
N ALA A 331 29.63 -22.16 -11.65
CA ALA A 331 28.63 -22.58 -10.66
C ALA A 331 28.62 -21.72 -9.38
N SER A 332 29.74 -21.06 -9.07
CA SER A 332 29.88 -20.13 -7.95
C SER A 332 29.29 -18.74 -8.23
N ALA A 333 28.88 -18.43 -9.47
CA ALA A 333 28.33 -17.11 -9.80
C ALA A 333 27.04 -16.83 -9.02
N ALA A 334 26.95 -15.62 -8.46
CA ALA A 334 25.77 -15.19 -7.75
C ALA A 334 24.68 -14.81 -8.77
N LEU A 335 23.53 -15.47 -8.68
CA LEU A 335 22.35 -15.21 -9.48
C LEU A 335 21.24 -14.61 -8.62
N SER A 336 20.47 -13.69 -9.19
CA SER A 336 19.29 -13.06 -8.59
C SER A 336 18.06 -13.30 -9.47
N PRO A 337 16.92 -13.71 -8.91
CA PRO A 337 15.69 -13.91 -9.68
C PRO A 337 15.08 -12.56 -10.12
N SER A 338 14.46 -12.54 -11.29
CA SER A 338 13.60 -11.42 -11.72
C SER A 338 12.29 -11.39 -10.94
N VAL A 339 11.47 -10.35 -11.16
CA VAL A 339 10.12 -10.25 -10.60
C VAL A 339 9.26 -11.48 -10.92
N ALA A 340 9.45 -12.11 -12.08
CA ALA A 340 8.73 -13.32 -12.50
C ALA A 340 9.18 -14.59 -11.75
N LEU A 341 10.47 -14.74 -11.47
CA LEU A 341 11.00 -15.95 -10.81
C LEU A 341 11.07 -15.82 -9.29
N ARG A 342 11.11 -14.60 -8.75
CA ARG A 342 11.18 -14.38 -7.30
C ARG A 342 10.09 -15.11 -6.50
N PRO A 343 8.79 -15.08 -6.87
CA PRO A 343 7.77 -15.81 -6.11
C PRO A 343 8.00 -17.32 -6.10
N VAL A 344 8.53 -17.87 -7.20
CA VAL A 344 8.84 -19.31 -7.30
C VAL A 344 10.02 -19.66 -6.38
N VAL A 345 11.08 -18.84 -6.37
CA VAL A 345 12.21 -19.00 -5.46
C VAL A 345 11.77 -18.90 -4.01
N GLN A 346 10.94 -17.92 -3.69
CA GLN A 346 10.36 -17.73 -2.36
C GLN A 346 9.61 -18.99 -1.90
N ASP A 347 8.71 -19.52 -2.73
CA ASP A 347 7.85 -20.65 -2.40
C ASP A 347 8.60 -22.00 -2.41
N ALA A 348 9.78 -22.05 -3.05
CA ALA A 348 10.69 -23.20 -3.01
C ALA A 348 11.55 -23.22 -1.76
N VAL A 349 11.95 -22.05 -1.23
CA VAL A 349 12.84 -21.95 -0.06
C VAL A 349 12.06 -21.91 1.25
N PHE A 350 10.90 -21.25 1.26
CA PHE A 350 10.08 -21.10 2.47
C PHE A 350 8.74 -21.84 2.35
N PRO A 351 8.17 -22.31 3.46
CA PRO A 351 6.88 -23.00 3.49
C PRO A 351 5.70 -22.00 3.33
N THR A 352 5.70 -21.23 2.24
CA THR A 352 4.70 -20.18 1.99
C THR A 352 3.35 -20.74 1.59
N VAL A 353 2.28 -20.30 2.26
CA VAL A 353 0.90 -20.74 2.03
C VAL A 353 0.06 -19.64 1.41
N ALA A 354 0.28 -18.39 1.81
CA ALA A 354 -0.42 -17.24 1.25
C ALA A 354 0.52 -16.05 1.08
N MET A 355 0.27 -15.24 0.06
CA MET A 355 1.03 -14.03 -0.25
C MET A 355 0.12 -12.81 -0.29
N ALA A 356 0.41 -11.81 0.54
CA ALA A 356 -0.28 -10.51 0.51
C ALA A 356 0.21 -9.69 -0.69
N CYS A 357 -0.65 -9.53 -1.69
CA CYS A 357 -0.32 -8.98 -2.99
C CYS A 357 -1.00 -7.64 -3.26
N GLY A 358 -0.30 -6.76 -3.97
CA GLY A 358 -0.94 -5.69 -4.72
C GLY A 358 -1.62 -6.20 -6.00
N PRO A 359 -2.53 -5.42 -6.63
CA PRO A 359 -3.25 -5.89 -7.83
C PRO A 359 -2.33 -6.28 -9.00
N GLY A 360 -1.25 -5.51 -9.22
CA GLY A 360 -0.26 -5.85 -10.25
C GLY A 360 0.46 -7.18 -9.97
N GLU A 361 0.70 -7.49 -8.68
CA GLU A 361 1.32 -8.77 -8.28
C GLU A 361 0.37 -9.93 -8.58
N ILE A 362 -0.91 -9.81 -8.24
CA ILE A 362 -1.93 -10.84 -8.55
C ILE A 362 -2.01 -11.07 -10.05
N ALA A 363 -2.00 -10.00 -10.84
CA ALA A 363 -2.09 -10.10 -12.29
C ALA A 363 -0.91 -10.87 -12.90
N TYR A 364 0.34 -10.58 -12.50
CA TYR A 364 1.47 -11.32 -13.06
C TYR A 364 1.60 -12.74 -12.48
N LEU A 365 1.17 -12.99 -11.25
CA LEU A 365 1.12 -14.34 -10.70
C LEU A 365 0.16 -15.25 -11.50
N ALA A 366 -0.96 -14.69 -12.00
CA ALA A 366 -1.86 -15.41 -12.89
C ALA A 366 -1.18 -15.85 -14.20
N GLN A 367 -0.13 -15.16 -14.63
CA GLN A 367 0.66 -15.50 -15.82
C GLN A 367 1.73 -16.58 -15.57
N LEU A 368 2.03 -16.89 -14.29
CA LEU A 368 3.17 -17.73 -13.92
C LEU A 368 2.80 -19.15 -13.49
N ARG A 369 1.54 -19.56 -13.58
CA ARG A 369 1.10 -20.90 -13.16
C ARG A 369 1.98 -22.00 -13.73
N GLU A 370 2.21 -22.01 -15.04
CA GLU A 370 2.98 -23.02 -15.73
C GLU A 370 4.48 -23.00 -15.36
N VAL A 371 4.97 -21.83 -14.92
CA VAL A 371 6.35 -21.71 -14.41
C VAL A 371 6.48 -22.41 -13.07
N PHE A 372 5.51 -22.23 -12.17
CA PHE A 372 5.47 -22.95 -10.89
C PHE A 372 5.36 -24.46 -11.09
N GLU A 373 4.44 -24.90 -11.96
CA GLU A 373 4.22 -26.31 -12.26
C GLU A 373 5.47 -26.95 -12.89
N GLY A 374 6.08 -26.28 -13.88
CA GLY A 374 7.29 -26.78 -14.55
C GLY A 374 8.51 -26.86 -13.63
N LEU A 375 8.59 -26.04 -12.60
CA LEU A 375 9.64 -26.08 -11.58
C LEU A 375 9.29 -26.99 -10.40
N GLY A 376 8.12 -27.60 -10.38
CA GLY A 376 7.66 -28.49 -9.30
C GLY A 376 7.48 -27.75 -7.98
N VAL A 377 7.12 -26.47 -8.01
CA VAL A 377 6.92 -25.65 -6.82
C VAL A 377 5.43 -25.38 -6.62
N ALA A 378 4.90 -25.76 -5.47
CA ALA A 378 3.52 -25.43 -5.13
C ALA A 378 3.40 -23.92 -4.81
N ALA A 379 2.61 -23.19 -5.61
CA ALA A 379 2.42 -21.76 -5.46
C ALA A 379 1.63 -21.39 -4.20
N ALA A 380 2.04 -20.33 -3.51
CA ALA A 380 1.26 -19.73 -2.43
C ALA A 380 -0.05 -19.14 -2.98
N CYS A 381 -1.10 -19.13 -2.15
CA CYS A 381 -2.37 -18.48 -2.46
C CYS A 381 -2.17 -16.96 -2.52
N PRO A 382 -2.38 -16.28 -3.65
CA PRO A 382 -2.34 -14.83 -3.70
C PRO A 382 -3.59 -14.24 -3.03
N VAL A 383 -3.39 -13.23 -2.19
CA VAL A 383 -4.47 -12.58 -1.45
C VAL A 383 -4.31 -11.06 -1.58
N PRO A 384 -5.37 -10.34 -1.98
CA PRO A 384 -5.31 -8.88 -2.03
C PRO A 384 -4.93 -8.28 -0.68
N ARG A 385 -3.93 -7.39 -0.67
CA ARG A 385 -3.56 -6.68 0.54
C ARG A 385 -4.64 -5.69 0.98
N LEU A 386 -4.73 -5.42 2.26
CA LEU A 386 -5.52 -4.31 2.80
C LEU A 386 -5.12 -3.00 2.12
N GLY A 387 -6.10 -2.23 1.65
CA GLY A 387 -5.97 -0.85 1.21
C GLY A 387 -6.62 0.10 2.22
N ALA A 388 -5.95 1.21 2.54
CA ALA A 388 -6.52 2.20 3.44
C ALA A 388 -6.08 3.63 3.08
N THR A 389 -7.00 4.58 3.29
CA THR A 389 -6.73 6.02 3.34
C THR A 389 -6.93 6.51 4.77
N TRP A 390 -5.95 7.24 5.28
CA TRP A 390 -5.93 7.75 6.64
C TRP A 390 -6.42 9.19 6.67
N LEU A 391 -7.51 9.44 7.40
CA LEU A 391 -8.15 10.75 7.53
C LEU A 391 -7.49 11.56 8.65
N PRO A 392 -6.83 12.68 8.34
CA PRO A 392 -6.37 13.59 9.39
C PRO A 392 -7.56 14.29 10.06
N PRO A 393 -7.40 14.81 11.29
CA PRO A 393 -8.47 15.49 12.03
C PRO A 393 -9.17 16.59 11.21
N ALA A 394 -8.42 17.31 10.38
CA ALA A 394 -8.98 18.33 9.48
C ALA A 394 -9.97 17.77 8.45
N ALA A 395 -9.75 16.55 7.94
CA ALA A 395 -10.69 15.90 7.02
C ALA A 395 -11.96 15.45 7.73
N VAL A 396 -11.83 14.94 8.96
CA VAL A 396 -12.99 14.59 9.82
C VAL A 396 -13.82 15.83 10.13
N ALA A 397 -13.17 16.95 10.45
CA ALA A 397 -13.84 18.23 10.71
C ALA A 397 -14.58 18.77 9.47
N LEU A 398 -13.97 18.69 8.27
CA LEU A 398 -14.63 19.10 7.03
C LEU A 398 -15.85 18.21 6.72
N ALA A 399 -15.72 16.88 6.88
CA ALA A 399 -16.84 15.96 6.68
C ALA A 399 -18.02 16.29 7.61
N ALA A 400 -17.74 16.53 8.89
CA ALA A 400 -18.76 16.91 9.88
C ALA A 400 -19.41 18.27 9.55
N ALA A 401 -18.62 19.30 9.23
CA ALA A 401 -19.12 20.63 8.91
C ALA A 401 -20.02 20.66 7.65
N ALA A 402 -19.68 19.86 6.64
CA ALA A 402 -20.40 19.77 5.38
C ALA A 402 -21.51 18.69 5.37
N ALA A 403 -21.73 17.97 6.47
CA ALA A 403 -22.59 16.79 6.54
C ALA A 403 -22.29 15.82 5.36
N ALA A 404 -21.00 15.62 5.07
CA ALA A 404 -20.52 14.81 3.96
C ALA A 404 -20.09 13.42 4.43
N ASP A 405 -20.25 12.43 3.56
CA ASP A 405 -19.63 11.11 3.79
C ASP A 405 -18.10 11.25 3.80
N PRO A 406 -17.38 10.57 4.71
CA PRO A 406 -15.91 10.62 4.75
C PRO A 406 -15.23 10.26 3.42
N TRP A 407 -15.81 9.36 2.63
CA TRP A 407 -15.31 9.05 1.29
C TRP A 407 -15.49 10.21 0.30
N GLU A 408 -16.57 10.99 0.40
CA GLU A 408 -16.71 12.19 -0.43
C GLU A 408 -15.55 13.17 -0.20
N VAL A 409 -15.09 13.31 1.05
CA VAL A 409 -13.92 14.16 1.36
C VAL A 409 -12.64 13.55 0.76
N VAL A 410 -12.45 12.24 0.82
CA VAL A 410 -11.30 11.57 0.17
C VAL A 410 -11.34 11.78 -1.33
N ALA A 411 -12.48 11.54 -1.97
CA ALA A 411 -12.62 11.60 -3.42
C ALA A 411 -12.60 13.04 -3.97
N GLY A 412 -13.00 14.03 -3.17
CA GLY A 412 -13.17 15.40 -3.67
C GLY A 412 -13.28 16.48 -2.60
N ALA A 413 -12.27 16.62 -1.73
CA ALA A 413 -12.27 17.63 -0.65
C ALA A 413 -12.60 19.05 -1.15
N ASP A 414 -12.10 19.46 -2.33
CA ASP A 414 -12.38 20.76 -2.92
C ASP A 414 -13.87 20.94 -3.27
N ALA A 415 -14.52 19.88 -3.75
CA ALA A 415 -15.95 19.91 -4.06
C ALA A 415 -16.80 20.00 -2.78
N VAL A 416 -16.40 19.28 -1.74
CA VAL A 416 -17.04 19.33 -0.42
C VAL A 416 -16.89 20.73 0.19
N LEU A 417 -15.68 21.32 0.14
CA LEU A 417 -15.43 22.68 0.65
C LEU A 417 -16.23 23.73 -0.13
N ARG A 418 -16.33 23.58 -1.45
CA ARG A 418 -17.17 24.48 -2.27
C ARG A 418 -18.63 24.37 -1.87
N ARG A 419 -19.21 23.16 -1.76
CA ARG A 419 -20.58 22.93 -1.31
C ARG A 419 -20.82 23.55 0.07
N LEU A 420 -19.92 23.34 1.01
CA LEU A 420 -19.99 23.97 2.34
C LEU A 420 -20.00 25.50 2.25
N SER A 421 -19.16 26.08 1.39
CA SER A 421 -19.09 27.52 1.19
C SER A 421 -20.41 28.09 0.64
N GLU A 422 -21.04 27.39 -0.30
CA GLU A 422 -22.35 27.73 -0.84
C GLU A 422 -23.47 27.67 0.22
N GLN A 423 -23.46 26.61 1.04
CA GLN A 423 -24.41 26.41 2.14
C GLN A 423 -24.24 27.43 3.27
N SER A 424 -23.01 27.90 3.47
CA SER A 424 -22.67 28.86 4.54
C SER A 424 -22.91 30.31 4.15
N VAL A 425 -23.37 30.61 2.92
CA VAL A 425 -23.86 31.94 2.56
C VAL A 425 -25.08 32.27 3.42
N PRO A 426 -25.10 33.42 4.15
CA PRO A 426 -26.24 33.77 4.99
C PRO A 426 -27.55 33.79 4.20
N ALA A 427 -28.57 33.09 4.71
CA ALA A 427 -29.87 32.95 4.01
C ALA A 427 -30.52 34.31 3.69
N GLY A 428 -30.38 35.30 4.56
CA GLY A 428 -30.85 36.67 4.32
C GLY A 428 -30.17 37.29 3.09
N ALA A 429 -28.82 37.23 3.02
CA ALA A 429 -28.08 37.81 1.90
C ALA A 429 -28.40 37.10 0.57
N ARG A 430 -28.50 35.76 0.59
CA ARG A 430 -28.92 34.97 -0.58
C ARG A 430 -30.34 35.35 -1.01
N GLY A 431 -31.29 35.37 -0.09
CA GLY A 431 -32.67 35.69 -0.37
C GLY A 431 -32.86 37.13 -0.88
N ASP A 432 -32.09 38.10 -0.34
CA ASP A 432 -32.12 39.48 -0.84
C ASP A 432 -31.63 39.59 -2.28
N LEU A 433 -30.53 38.88 -2.60
CA LEU A 433 -29.97 38.85 -3.94
C LEU A 433 -30.93 38.18 -4.95
N GLU A 434 -31.54 37.06 -4.56
CA GLU A 434 -32.53 36.34 -5.39
C GLU A 434 -33.78 37.18 -5.64
N ARG A 435 -34.29 37.91 -4.62
CA ARG A 435 -35.42 38.85 -4.79
C ARG A 435 -35.08 40.02 -5.73
N ALA A 436 -33.90 40.60 -5.55
CA ALA A 436 -33.43 41.68 -6.44
C ALA A 436 -33.29 41.19 -7.89
N ARG A 437 -32.73 40.00 -8.11
CA ARG A 437 -32.63 39.35 -9.42
C ARG A 437 -34.00 39.15 -10.05
N ALA A 438 -34.90 38.50 -9.33
CA ALA A 438 -36.26 38.24 -9.81
C ALA A 438 -37.00 39.54 -10.17
N GLY A 439 -36.89 40.58 -9.34
CA GLY A 439 -37.50 41.89 -9.59
C GLY A 439 -36.93 42.58 -10.85
N ALA A 440 -35.60 42.53 -11.03
CA ALA A 440 -34.95 43.09 -12.21
C ALA A 440 -35.36 42.37 -13.51
N LEU A 441 -35.38 41.06 -13.52
CA LEU A 441 -35.78 40.25 -14.68
C LEU A 441 -37.26 40.45 -15.04
N ALA A 442 -38.16 40.46 -14.04
CA ALA A 442 -39.57 40.76 -14.25
C ALA A 442 -39.82 42.19 -14.74
N GLY A 443 -38.98 43.16 -14.31
CA GLY A 443 -39.02 44.52 -14.82
C GLY A 443 -38.68 44.59 -16.31
N LEU A 444 -37.65 43.88 -16.75
CA LEU A 444 -37.26 43.80 -18.16
C LEU A 444 -38.32 43.10 -19.02
N GLU A 445 -39.00 42.07 -18.52
CA GLU A 445 -40.11 41.40 -19.22
C GLU A 445 -41.28 42.36 -19.45
N ARG A 446 -41.74 43.07 -18.42
CA ARG A 446 -42.80 44.08 -18.57
C ARG A 446 -42.42 45.17 -19.56
N PHE A 447 -41.14 45.62 -19.54
CA PHE A 447 -40.65 46.60 -20.50
C PHE A 447 -40.64 46.03 -21.93
N ALA A 448 -40.25 44.78 -22.15
CA ALA A 448 -40.26 44.13 -23.46
C ALA A 448 -41.66 44.08 -24.07
N ASP A 449 -42.66 43.79 -23.25
CA ASP A 449 -44.06 43.74 -23.71
C ASP A 449 -44.53 45.11 -24.15
N SER A 450 -44.29 46.19 -23.38
CA SER A 450 -44.64 47.57 -23.74
C SER A 450 -43.82 48.06 -24.95
N ALA A 451 -42.56 47.72 -25.07
CA ALA A 451 -41.68 48.13 -26.16
C ALA A 451 -42.02 47.48 -27.51
N ARG A 452 -42.73 46.36 -27.53
CA ARG A 452 -43.20 45.68 -28.75
C ARG A 452 -44.17 46.52 -29.53
N GLU A 453 -44.93 47.41 -28.87
CA GLU A 453 -45.88 48.39 -29.51
C GLU A 453 -45.11 49.49 -30.25
N VAL A 454 -43.88 49.77 -29.88
CA VAL A 454 -43.04 50.80 -30.49
C VAL A 454 -42.24 50.28 -31.68
N ASP A 455 -41.55 49.12 -31.49
CA ASP A 455 -40.74 48.46 -32.52
C ASP A 455 -40.58 46.94 -32.23
N ALA A 456 -40.89 46.13 -33.25
CA ALA A 456 -40.86 44.67 -33.12
C ALA A 456 -39.48 44.08 -32.83
N SER A 457 -38.38 44.82 -33.03
CA SER A 457 -37.02 44.39 -32.74
C SER A 457 -36.57 44.63 -31.28
N LEU A 458 -37.26 45.53 -30.56
CA LEU A 458 -36.90 45.89 -29.18
C LEU A 458 -36.93 44.71 -28.21
N PRO A 459 -37.88 43.78 -28.27
CA PRO A 459 -37.85 42.58 -27.40
C PRO A 459 -36.56 41.76 -27.48
N GLN A 460 -35.93 41.67 -28.65
CA GLN A 460 -34.64 40.96 -28.81
C GLN A 460 -33.49 41.68 -28.11
N GLN A 461 -33.50 43.04 -28.14
CA GLN A 461 -32.51 43.84 -27.39
C GLN A 461 -32.71 43.68 -25.88
N VAL A 462 -33.96 43.62 -25.42
CA VAL A 462 -34.29 43.39 -24.01
C VAL A 462 -33.83 42.00 -23.56
N GLU A 463 -33.99 40.98 -24.39
CA GLU A 463 -33.49 39.63 -24.05
C GLU A 463 -31.97 39.62 -23.90
N SER A 464 -31.24 40.34 -24.77
CA SER A 464 -29.79 40.53 -24.61
C SER A 464 -29.43 41.24 -23.29
N ALA A 465 -30.21 42.27 -22.92
CA ALA A 465 -30.02 42.99 -21.65
C ALA A 465 -30.33 42.11 -20.45
N ARG A 466 -31.39 41.29 -20.54
CA ARG A 466 -31.80 40.31 -19.53
C ARG A 466 -30.65 39.33 -19.22
N GLY A 467 -30.01 38.73 -20.25
CA GLY A 467 -28.87 37.85 -20.08
C GLY A 467 -27.68 38.52 -19.36
N LYS A 468 -27.41 39.79 -19.68
CA LYS A 468 -26.36 40.58 -19.01
C LYS A 468 -26.69 40.84 -17.53
N VAL A 469 -27.94 41.20 -17.23
CA VAL A 469 -28.39 41.43 -15.86
C VAL A 469 -28.30 40.14 -15.05
N ASP A 470 -28.81 39.03 -15.59
CA ASP A 470 -28.73 37.70 -14.95
C ASP A 470 -27.30 37.31 -14.63
N TYR A 471 -26.38 37.47 -15.59
CA TYR A 471 -24.96 37.24 -15.41
C TYR A 471 -24.36 38.09 -14.27
N GLN A 472 -24.73 39.34 -14.11
CA GLN A 472 -24.21 40.17 -13.00
C GLN A 472 -24.67 39.67 -11.64
N PHE A 473 -25.92 39.21 -11.51
CA PHE A 473 -26.40 38.61 -10.26
C PHE A 473 -25.70 37.30 -9.93
N GLN A 474 -25.43 36.45 -10.94
CA GLN A 474 -24.62 35.24 -10.76
C GLN A 474 -23.21 35.59 -10.28
N ARG A 475 -22.56 36.59 -10.90
CA ARG A 475 -21.24 37.06 -10.47
C ARG A 475 -21.23 37.59 -9.02
N LEU A 476 -22.29 38.26 -8.56
CA LEU A 476 -22.41 38.71 -7.18
C LEU A 476 -22.52 37.53 -6.22
N LEU A 477 -23.29 36.50 -6.55
CA LEU A 477 -23.43 35.29 -5.75
C LEU A 477 -22.10 34.51 -5.67
N GLU A 478 -21.41 34.35 -6.80
CA GLU A 478 -20.08 33.76 -6.86
C GLU A 478 -19.06 34.51 -5.99
N GLY A 479 -19.07 35.86 -6.08
CA GLY A 479 -18.24 36.72 -5.26
C GLY A 479 -18.52 36.58 -3.77
N LEU A 480 -19.79 36.52 -3.38
CA LEU A 480 -20.21 36.30 -1.98
C LEU A 480 -19.76 34.91 -1.49
N THR A 481 -20.01 33.87 -2.27
CA THR A 481 -19.55 32.50 -1.96
C THR A 481 -18.03 32.43 -1.83
N GLY A 482 -17.28 33.11 -2.71
CA GLY A 482 -15.82 33.19 -2.65
C GLY A 482 -15.32 33.86 -1.36
N LYS A 483 -16.01 34.90 -0.86
CA LYS A 483 -15.67 35.53 0.43
C LYS A 483 -15.97 34.62 1.61
N VAL A 484 -17.07 33.86 1.58
CA VAL A 484 -17.38 32.84 2.60
C VAL A 484 -16.32 31.75 2.58
N ARG A 485 -15.95 31.24 1.41
CA ARG A 485 -14.88 30.26 1.27
C ARG A 485 -13.57 30.75 1.87
N HIS A 486 -13.13 31.96 1.53
CA HIS A 486 -11.91 32.54 2.08
C HIS A 486 -11.97 32.70 3.61
N HIS A 487 -13.15 32.98 4.17
CA HIS A 487 -13.33 33.04 5.63
C HIS A 487 -13.16 31.65 6.26
N LEU A 488 -13.75 30.59 5.69
CA LEU A 488 -13.59 29.21 6.13
C LEU A 488 -12.13 28.74 6.03
N GLU A 489 -11.45 29.07 4.93
CA GLU A 489 -10.02 28.71 4.73
C GLU A 489 -9.09 29.43 5.73
N ARG A 490 -9.45 30.62 6.22
CA ARG A 490 -8.69 31.28 7.28
C ARG A 490 -8.93 30.64 8.65
N GLN A 491 -10.13 30.13 8.90
CA GLN A 491 -10.46 29.42 10.15
C GLN A 491 -9.85 28.00 10.17
N HIS A 492 -9.71 27.39 8.98
CA HIS A 492 -9.22 26.02 8.78
C HIS A 492 -8.17 25.99 7.68
N PRO A 493 -6.92 26.44 7.96
CA PRO A 493 -5.87 26.59 6.95
C PRO A 493 -5.39 25.28 6.34
N GLU A 494 -5.77 24.12 6.92
CA GLU A 494 -5.49 22.79 6.40
C GLU A 494 -6.45 22.36 5.30
N TRP A 495 -7.70 22.86 5.26
CA TRP A 495 -8.72 22.41 4.30
C TRP A 495 -8.30 22.53 2.83
N PRO A 496 -7.67 23.62 2.37
CA PRO A 496 -7.19 23.72 0.99
C PRO A 496 -6.10 22.68 0.63
N ARG A 497 -5.45 22.06 1.63
CA ARG A 497 -4.39 21.07 1.43
C ARG A 497 -4.90 19.63 1.45
N LEU A 498 -6.14 19.41 1.91
CA LEU A 498 -6.71 18.07 2.09
C LEU A 498 -6.68 17.25 0.81
N ARG A 499 -7.03 17.83 -0.34
CA ARG A 499 -6.97 17.11 -1.62
C ARG A 499 -5.58 16.52 -1.87
N HIS A 500 -4.54 17.33 -1.72
CA HIS A 500 -3.17 16.89 -1.98
C HIS A 500 -2.68 15.86 -0.95
N TYR A 501 -3.13 15.95 0.29
CA TYR A 501 -2.80 14.99 1.33
C TYR A 501 -3.53 13.64 1.13
N LEU A 502 -4.82 13.67 0.79
CA LEU A 502 -5.65 12.48 0.65
C LEU A 502 -5.43 11.76 -0.69
N LEU A 503 -5.20 12.53 -1.76
CA LEU A 503 -4.93 12.03 -3.12
C LEU A 503 -3.67 12.69 -3.71
N PRO A 504 -2.48 12.40 -3.20
CA PRO A 504 -1.24 13.02 -3.66
C PRO A 504 -0.92 12.63 -5.11
N GLY A 505 -0.90 13.64 -6.01
CA GLY A 505 -0.72 13.43 -7.44
C GLY A 505 -1.86 12.60 -8.07
N ASP A 506 -3.08 12.79 -7.60
CA ASP A 506 -4.31 12.10 -8.01
C ASP A 506 -4.19 10.56 -7.89
N ARG A 507 -3.43 10.10 -6.89
CA ARG A 507 -3.28 8.67 -6.54
C ARG A 507 -3.73 8.44 -5.11
N LEU A 508 -4.14 7.21 -4.81
CA LEU A 508 -4.42 6.84 -3.41
C LEU A 508 -3.24 7.17 -2.51
N GLN A 509 -3.55 7.72 -1.35
CA GLN A 509 -2.59 8.19 -0.33
C GLN A 509 -1.51 7.15 -0.01
N GLU A 510 -1.91 5.88 0.10
CA GLU A 510 -1.03 4.77 0.44
C GLU A 510 0.11 4.52 -0.56
N ARG A 511 0.00 5.06 -1.77
CA ARG A 511 1.03 4.93 -2.80
C ARG A 511 2.10 6.01 -2.74
N ARG A 512 1.93 7.02 -1.91
CA ARG A 512 2.83 8.17 -1.86
C ARG A 512 3.35 8.46 -0.46
N LEU A 513 2.47 8.54 0.55
CA LEU A 513 2.90 8.85 1.91
C LEU A 513 3.76 7.73 2.51
N ALA A 514 4.76 8.11 3.28
CA ALA A 514 5.66 7.18 3.97
C ALA A 514 4.94 6.39 5.07
N SER A 515 5.36 5.15 5.28
CA SER A 515 4.77 4.25 6.29
C SER A 515 4.80 4.82 7.71
N LEU A 516 5.87 5.52 8.06
CA LEU A 516 6.00 6.13 9.39
C LEU A 516 5.16 7.39 9.60
N GLU A 517 4.54 7.95 8.57
CA GLU A 517 3.57 9.04 8.70
C GLU A 517 2.47 8.70 9.71
N VAL A 518 1.89 7.50 9.58
CA VAL A 518 0.81 7.03 10.47
C VAL A 518 1.30 6.83 11.91
N VAL A 519 2.54 6.39 12.07
CA VAL A 519 3.16 6.27 13.41
C VAL A 519 3.43 7.64 14.00
N ALA A 520 3.86 8.61 13.21
CA ALA A 520 4.05 9.99 13.68
C ALA A 520 2.73 10.62 14.16
N TRP A 521 1.59 10.27 13.54
CA TRP A 521 0.26 10.72 13.98
C TRP A 521 -0.27 9.96 15.21
N ARG A 522 -0.12 8.63 15.28
CA ARG A 522 -0.85 7.77 16.23
C ARG A 522 0.02 7.03 17.24
N GLY A 523 1.35 7.15 17.11
CA GLY A 523 2.29 6.33 17.88
C GLY A 523 2.32 4.86 17.42
N ARG A 524 3.13 4.05 18.06
CA ARG A 524 3.36 2.62 17.70
C ARG A 524 2.12 1.74 17.87
N ALA A 525 1.18 2.12 18.74
CA ALA A 525 -0.05 1.38 18.98
C ALA A 525 -0.92 1.21 17.72
N VAL A 526 -0.71 2.04 16.70
CA VAL A 526 -1.40 1.92 15.40
C VAL A 526 -1.08 0.60 14.69
N VAL A 527 0.12 0.03 14.87
CA VAL A 527 0.55 -1.16 14.13
C VAL A 527 -0.23 -2.42 14.55
N PRO A 528 -0.33 -2.80 15.84
CA PRO A 528 -1.15 -3.94 16.24
C PRO A 528 -2.65 -3.73 15.93
N ALA A 529 -3.15 -2.49 16.01
CA ALA A 529 -4.54 -2.20 15.63
C ALA A 529 -4.75 -2.39 14.10
N LEU A 530 -3.80 -1.97 13.27
CA LEU A 530 -3.83 -2.22 11.83
C LEU A 530 -3.77 -3.72 11.49
N CYS A 531 -2.98 -4.51 12.23
CA CYS A 531 -2.97 -5.98 12.09
C CYS A 531 -4.34 -6.59 12.40
N GLY A 532 -5.09 -6.03 13.37
CA GLY A 532 -6.47 -6.41 13.65
C GLY A 532 -7.41 -6.16 12.46
N LEU A 533 -7.34 -4.96 11.86
CA LEU A 533 -8.10 -4.62 10.64
C LEU A 533 -7.70 -5.51 9.45
N ALA A 534 -6.43 -5.87 9.35
CA ALA A 534 -5.95 -6.77 8.31
C ALA A 534 -6.50 -8.21 8.46
N ALA A 535 -6.67 -8.70 9.68
CA ALA A 535 -7.33 -9.98 9.94
C ALA A 535 -8.83 -9.91 9.60
N GLU A 536 -9.51 -8.80 9.91
CA GLU A 536 -10.90 -8.58 9.48
C GLU A 536 -11.02 -8.55 7.95
N HIS A 537 -10.09 -7.88 7.27
CA HIS A 537 -10.01 -7.84 5.81
C HIS A 537 -9.84 -9.26 5.22
N ALA A 538 -8.94 -10.07 5.79
CA ALA A 538 -8.74 -11.45 5.36
C ALA A 538 -10.03 -12.29 5.49
N ARG A 539 -10.79 -12.14 6.58
CA ARG A 539 -12.11 -12.77 6.74
C ARG A 539 -13.17 -12.25 5.76
N ALA A 540 -13.11 -10.96 5.41
CA ALA A 540 -14.00 -10.38 4.40
C ALA A 540 -13.70 -10.96 3.01
N LEU A 541 -12.43 -11.09 2.65
CA LEU A 541 -11.99 -11.69 1.38
C LEU A 541 -12.42 -13.17 1.24
N GLU A 542 -12.46 -13.94 2.33
CA GLU A 542 -12.99 -15.30 2.31
C GLU A 542 -14.45 -15.34 1.84
N ARG A 543 -15.22 -14.29 2.13
CA ARG A 543 -16.61 -14.12 1.71
C ARG A 543 -16.78 -13.37 0.39
N GLY A 544 -15.70 -13.14 -0.35
CA GLY A 544 -15.73 -12.42 -1.63
C GLY A 544 -15.86 -10.89 -1.50
N VAL A 545 -15.52 -10.32 -0.35
CA VAL A 545 -15.61 -8.87 -0.09
C VAL A 545 -14.22 -8.26 -0.03
N ASN A 546 -13.92 -7.35 -0.96
CA ASN A 546 -12.69 -6.56 -1.00
C ASN A 546 -13.04 -5.08 -0.89
N GLU A 547 -12.58 -4.43 0.18
CA GLU A 547 -12.89 -3.04 0.47
C GLU A 547 -11.63 -2.25 0.78
N HIS A 548 -11.60 -1.02 0.31
CA HIS A 548 -10.65 0.00 0.74
C HIS A 548 -11.21 0.70 1.98
N LEU A 549 -10.42 0.80 3.04
CA LEU A 549 -10.85 1.39 4.30
C LEU A 549 -10.55 2.88 4.33
N VAL A 550 -11.44 3.66 4.94
CA VAL A 550 -11.19 5.05 5.34
C VAL A 550 -11.05 5.07 6.85
N VAL A 551 -9.85 5.31 7.34
CA VAL A 551 -9.47 5.15 8.75
C VAL A 551 -9.08 6.50 9.34
N GLU A 552 -9.54 6.82 10.54
CA GLU A 552 -9.21 8.06 11.25
C GLU A 552 -7.80 8.01 11.83
N LEU A 553 -7.01 9.11 11.58
CA LEU A 553 -5.70 9.36 12.19
C LEU A 553 -5.82 9.85 13.62
#